data_d345ee46d518762835984cae25e5fc30
#
_entry.id   d345ee46d518762835984cae25e5fc30
#
_cell.length_a   1.000
_cell.length_b   1.000
_cell.length_c   1.000
_cell.angle_alpha   90.00
_cell.angle_beta   90.00
_cell.angle_gamma   90.00
#
_symmetry.space_group_name_H-M   'P 1'
#
loop_
_entity.id
_entity.type
_entity.pdbx_description
1 polymer ?
#
loop_
_entity_poly.entity_id
_entity_poly.type
_entity_poly.pdbx_seq_one_letter_code
_entity_poly.pdbx_strand_id
1 'polypeptide(L)'
;FTRTWDYFTNLPNIQLQKHFVQGRQQKLTEIYLIGDTSKLNQEEIETLPAVERVVRVSETYRILGRHKDERRVTGFNYQGIHFDQDSFHVFAGLCAVDNKEHVEKMMQTLNEFGLECTRMGAYKPRTNPYSFQGHGKNCLPYVFELAGKYGIKIIAMEITHENHIDEINECLEQTGKPTGVMLQVGTRNIQNFELLKAIGRQSDYPVLLKRGFGITMSESLNAAEYLASEGNANVIFCLRGMKTSFAPPHRNMVDFSHVPVVKRLTRMPVCIDPSHSVGSRESTPNGILDVFHVTAQGVIAGANMVLVDFHPDPNKALVDGPQALLIEELPYFLEDIKIAREAYEKRCQLAKKHFQQTAGI
;
A
#
# COMPACT_ATOMS: atom_id res chain seq x y z
N PHE A 1 -12.67 -12.48 27.89
CA PHE A 1 -12.57 -11.18 27.22
C PHE A 1 -13.28 -10.04 27.98
N THR A 2 -14.54 -10.22 28.39
CA THR A 2 -15.32 -9.17 29.11
C THR A 2 -14.63 -8.70 30.39
N ARG A 3 -14.14 -9.59 31.25
CA ARG A 3 -13.41 -9.23 32.48
C ARG A 3 -12.14 -8.42 32.20
N THR A 4 -11.40 -8.78 31.19
CA THR A 4 -10.17 -8.06 30.79
C THR A 4 -10.50 -6.68 30.21
N TRP A 5 -11.56 -6.58 29.45
CA TRP A 5 -12.05 -5.30 28.92
C TRP A 5 -12.51 -4.38 30.07
N ASP A 6 -13.28 -4.90 31.02
CA ASP A 6 -13.75 -4.15 32.20
C ASP A 6 -12.58 -3.67 33.07
N TYR A 7 -11.52 -4.49 33.20
CA TYR A 7 -10.29 -4.07 33.89
C TYR A 7 -9.66 -2.84 33.23
N PHE A 8 -9.51 -2.86 31.90
CA PHE A 8 -8.89 -1.75 31.19
C PHE A 8 -9.77 -0.50 31.15
N THR A 9 -11.08 -0.61 31.03
CA THR A 9 -11.99 0.55 31.03
C THR A 9 -11.99 1.31 32.35
N ASN A 10 -11.61 0.68 33.45
CA ASN A 10 -11.52 1.31 34.75
C ASN A 10 -10.13 1.96 35.04
N LEU A 11 -9.18 1.88 34.11
CA LEU A 11 -7.87 2.51 34.29
C LEU A 11 -7.96 4.03 34.13
N PRO A 12 -7.51 4.81 35.13
CA PRO A 12 -7.56 6.27 35.04
C PRO A 12 -6.58 6.81 34.00
N ASN A 13 -7.01 7.82 33.23
CA ASN A 13 -6.19 8.51 32.23
C ASN A 13 -5.63 7.61 31.10
N ILE A 14 -6.28 6.49 30.84
CA ILE A 14 -5.95 5.60 29.73
C ILE A 14 -7.10 5.58 28.75
N GLN A 15 -6.80 5.88 27.49
CA GLN A 15 -7.71 5.69 26.39
C GLN A 15 -7.52 4.28 25.83
N LEU A 16 -8.64 3.61 25.57
CA LEU A 16 -8.64 2.28 24.96
C LEU A 16 -8.95 2.37 23.46
N GLN A 17 -8.19 1.66 22.67
CA GLN A 17 -8.49 1.44 21.26
C GLN A 17 -8.42 -0.05 20.95
N LYS A 18 -9.39 -0.54 20.17
CA LYS A 18 -9.56 -1.96 19.87
C LYS A 18 -9.42 -2.20 18.38
N HIS A 19 -8.57 -3.14 18.00
CA HIS A 19 -8.39 -3.57 16.63
C HIS A 19 -8.66 -5.07 16.48
N PHE A 20 -9.34 -5.42 15.39
CA PHE A 20 -9.54 -6.81 15.00
C PHE A 20 -8.56 -7.15 13.88
N VAL A 21 -7.69 -8.12 14.15
CA VAL A 21 -6.74 -8.62 13.16
C VAL A 21 -7.21 -9.99 12.69
N GLN A 22 -7.48 -10.10 11.39
CA GLN A 22 -7.89 -11.36 10.79
C GLN A 22 -6.70 -12.00 10.07
N GLY A 23 -6.08 -12.99 10.72
CA GLY A 23 -5.07 -13.86 10.10
C GLY A 23 -5.70 -14.99 9.27
N ARG A 24 -4.88 -15.76 8.57
CA ARG A 24 -5.33 -16.93 7.79
C ARG A 24 -6.00 -18.02 8.63
N GLN A 25 -5.59 -18.19 9.88
CA GLN A 25 -6.02 -19.30 10.74
C GLN A 25 -6.82 -18.86 11.97
N GLN A 26 -6.73 -17.61 12.39
CA GLN A 26 -7.41 -17.12 13.58
C GLN A 26 -7.68 -15.60 13.53
N LYS A 27 -8.71 -15.17 14.29
CA LYS A 27 -8.96 -13.77 14.60
C LYS A 27 -8.27 -13.40 15.90
N LEU A 28 -7.59 -12.27 15.92
CA LEU A 28 -6.99 -11.69 17.10
C LEU A 28 -7.68 -10.37 17.42
N THR A 29 -7.79 -10.06 18.72
CA THR A 29 -8.19 -8.73 19.17
C THR A 29 -6.97 -8.08 19.82
N GLU A 30 -6.52 -6.97 19.29
CA GLU A 30 -5.49 -6.13 19.90
C GLU A 30 -6.17 -5.01 20.68
N ILE A 31 -5.73 -4.76 21.92
CA ILE A 31 -6.20 -3.66 22.77
C ILE A 31 -5.01 -2.75 23.03
N TYR A 32 -5.13 -1.51 22.58
CA TYR A 32 -4.11 -0.49 22.83
C TYR A 32 -4.49 0.34 24.05
N LEU A 33 -3.57 0.41 25.01
CA LEU A 33 -3.65 1.25 26.20
C LEU A 33 -2.88 2.54 25.91
N ILE A 34 -3.59 3.63 25.64
CA ILE A 34 -3.01 4.91 25.21
C ILE A 34 -3.09 5.90 26.36
N GLY A 35 -1.93 6.36 26.85
CA GLY A 35 -1.84 7.29 27.98
C GLY A 35 -0.62 7.02 28.82
N ASP A 36 -0.64 7.42 30.10
CA ASP A 36 0.44 7.13 31.03
C ASP A 36 0.34 5.68 31.54
N THR A 37 1.01 4.80 30.84
CA THR A 37 1.11 3.38 31.17
C THR A 37 2.31 3.05 32.06
N SER A 38 3.06 4.02 32.56
CA SER A 38 4.29 3.82 33.34
C SER A 38 4.06 3.02 34.63
N LYS A 39 2.86 3.14 35.20
CA LYS A 39 2.46 2.47 36.43
C LYS A 39 1.84 1.09 36.24
N LEU A 40 1.60 0.68 34.99
CA LEU A 40 1.02 -0.63 34.70
C LEU A 40 2.10 -1.71 34.77
N ASN A 41 1.79 -2.79 35.50
CA ASN A 41 2.67 -3.95 35.54
C ASN A 41 2.33 -4.90 34.39
N GLN A 42 3.30 -5.12 33.50
CA GLN A 42 3.15 -5.98 32.33
C GLN A 42 2.82 -7.43 32.72
N GLU A 43 3.53 -7.98 33.71
CA GLU A 43 3.32 -9.36 34.18
C GLU A 43 1.92 -9.57 34.76
N GLU A 44 1.40 -8.57 35.49
CA GLU A 44 0.04 -8.63 36.04
C GLU A 44 -1.01 -8.64 34.94
N ILE A 45 -0.84 -7.81 33.89
CA ILE A 45 -1.76 -7.77 32.76
C ILE A 45 -1.73 -9.07 31.96
N GLU A 46 -0.58 -9.72 31.81
CA GLU A 46 -0.44 -11.01 31.13
C GLU A 46 -1.18 -12.15 31.85
N THR A 47 -1.45 -12.00 33.15
CA THR A 47 -2.27 -12.99 33.90
C THR A 47 -3.77 -12.85 33.68
N LEU A 48 -4.24 -11.76 33.06
CA LEU A 48 -5.66 -11.55 32.85
C LEU A 48 -6.25 -12.56 31.84
N PRO A 49 -7.52 -13.00 32.04
CA PRO A 49 -8.14 -13.96 31.15
C PRO A 49 -8.18 -13.48 29.69
N ALA A 50 -7.82 -14.38 28.76
CA ALA A 50 -7.78 -14.13 27.32
C ALA A 50 -6.71 -13.13 26.86
N VAL A 51 -5.75 -12.76 27.71
CA VAL A 51 -4.52 -12.07 27.30
C VAL A 51 -3.51 -13.14 26.86
N GLU A 52 -3.07 -13.07 25.61
CA GLU A 52 -2.04 -13.95 25.08
C GLU A 52 -0.64 -13.41 25.40
N ARG A 53 -0.48 -12.08 25.31
CA ARG A 53 0.75 -11.37 25.70
C ARG A 53 0.52 -9.87 25.82
N VAL A 54 1.47 -9.18 26.43
CA VAL A 54 1.53 -7.73 26.53
C VAL A 54 2.83 -7.23 25.91
N VAL A 55 2.77 -6.15 25.14
CA VAL A 55 3.93 -5.52 24.51
C VAL A 55 3.98 -4.06 24.89
N ARG A 56 5.08 -3.61 25.48
CA ARG A 56 5.30 -2.19 25.76
C ARG A 56 5.86 -1.50 24.51
N VAL A 57 5.12 -0.54 24.00
CA VAL A 57 5.45 0.17 22.77
C VAL A 57 6.19 1.45 23.09
N SER A 58 7.40 1.61 22.55
CA SER A 58 8.24 2.80 22.71
C SER A 58 8.31 3.70 21.48
N GLU A 59 7.88 3.20 20.32
CA GLU A 59 7.92 3.92 19.05
C GLU A 59 6.69 4.83 18.87
N THR A 60 6.82 5.89 18.05
CA THR A 60 5.73 6.84 17.80
C THR A 60 4.62 6.23 16.93
N TYR A 61 4.95 5.32 16.01
CA TYR A 61 4.00 4.52 15.23
C TYR A 61 3.67 3.22 15.98
N ARG A 62 2.70 3.31 16.87
CA ARG A 62 2.40 2.29 17.88
C ARG A 62 1.62 1.10 17.31
N ILE A 63 0.64 1.37 16.45
CA ILE A 63 -0.27 0.36 15.91
C ILE A 63 0.37 -0.39 14.75
N LEU A 64 1.02 0.33 13.83
CA LEU A 64 1.63 -0.25 12.63
C LEU A 64 3.10 -0.64 12.83
N GLY A 65 3.72 -0.21 13.93
CA GLY A 65 5.10 -0.52 14.26
C GLY A 65 5.33 -1.99 14.58
N ARG A 66 6.55 -2.47 14.35
CA ARG A 66 7.02 -3.77 14.79
C ARG A 66 7.73 -3.64 16.14
N HIS A 67 7.27 -4.36 17.15
CA HIS A 67 7.82 -4.29 18.50
C HIS A 67 8.77 -5.45 18.78
N LYS A 68 9.70 -5.29 19.75
CA LYS A 68 10.89 -6.15 19.96
C LYS A 68 10.62 -7.66 20.01
N ASP A 69 9.49 -8.08 20.53
CA ASP A 69 9.17 -9.51 20.71
C ASP A 69 8.11 -10.01 19.72
N GLU A 70 7.82 -9.20 18.70
CA GLU A 70 6.77 -9.51 17.76
C GLU A 70 7.29 -10.38 16.61
N ARG A 71 7.02 -11.69 16.68
CA ARG A 71 7.34 -12.65 15.62
C ARG A 71 6.24 -12.76 14.56
N ARG A 72 5.16 -12.04 14.73
CA ARG A 72 3.94 -12.20 13.94
C ARG A 72 3.98 -11.35 12.69
N VAL A 73 3.82 -11.99 11.54
CA VAL A 73 3.47 -11.32 10.30
C VAL A 73 1.96 -11.05 10.36
N THR A 74 1.58 -9.79 10.41
CA THR A 74 0.19 -9.37 10.34
C THR A 74 -0.10 -8.93 8.91
N GLY A 75 -1.17 -9.43 8.35
CA GLY A 75 -1.69 -9.04 7.06
C GLY A 75 -3.20 -8.83 7.15
N PHE A 76 -3.81 -8.50 6.04
CA PHE A 76 -5.26 -8.39 5.91
C PHE A 76 -5.75 -9.08 4.63
N ASN A 77 -7.02 -9.43 4.61
CA ASN A 77 -7.69 -9.96 3.42
C ASN A 77 -8.67 -8.93 2.89
N TYR A 78 -8.65 -8.71 1.57
CA TYR A 78 -9.62 -7.86 0.91
C TYR A 78 -9.98 -8.44 -0.46
N GLN A 79 -11.26 -8.56 -0.77
CA GLN A 79 -11.78 -9.16 -2.01
C GLN A 79 -11.15 -10.53 -2.35
N GLY A 80 -10.91 -11.36 -1.33
CA GLY A 80 -10.29 -12.67 -1.48
C GLY A 80 -8.77 -12.66 -1.72
N ILE A 81 -8.13 -11.49 -1.72
CA ILE A 81 -6.68 -11.33 -1.86
C ILE A 81 -6.07 -11.04 -0.49
N HIS A 82 -4.96 -11.72 -0.18
CA HIS A 82 -4.24 -11.55 1.07
C HIS A 82 -3.02 -10.64 0.88
N PHE A 83 -2.90 -9.63 1.74
CA PHE A 83 -1.80 -8.68 1.76
C PHE A 83 -1.01 -8.81 3.05
N ASP A 84 0.25 -9.17 2.96
CA ASP A 84 1.20 -9.23 4.06
C ASP A 84 2.64 -8.97 3.58
N GLN A 85 3.62 -9.12 4.46
CA GLN A 85 5.03 -8.93 4.10
C GLN A 85 5.67 -10.12 3.35
N ASP A 86 4.92 -11.19 3.10
CA ASP A 86 5.36 -12.36 2.33
C ASP A 86 4.65 -12.46 0.96
N SER A 87 3.46 -11.84 0.82
CA SER A 87 2.71 -11.78 -0.44
C SER A 87 3.37 -10.87 -1.48
N PHE A 88 2.99 -11.05 -2.76
CA PHE A 88 3.48 -10.21 -3.85
C PHE A 88 2.37 -9.96 -4.87
N HIS A 89 2.13 -8.69 -5.23
CA HIS A 89 1.06 -8.27 -6.12
C HIS A 89 1.53 -7.23 -7.14
N VAL A 90 0.97 -7.27 -8.35
CA VAL A 90 1.21 -6.28 -9.39
C VAL A 90 -0.09 -5.51 -9.67
N PHE A 91 -0.02 -4.18 -9.54
CA PHE A 91 -1.09 -3.24 -9.85
C PHE A 91 -0.67 -2.39 -11.04
N ALA A 92 -0.85 -2.94 -12.23
CA ALA A 92 -0.61 -2.27 -13.49
C ALA A 92 -1.88 -1.56 -13.97
N GLY A 93 -1.76 -0.38 -14.59
CA GLY A 93 -2.93 0.30 -15.13
C GLY A 93 -2.73 1.79 -15.39
N LEU A 94 -3.82 2.49 -15.66
CA LEU A 94 -3.82 3.88 -16.05
C LEU A 94 -3.50 4.80 -14.85
N CYS A 95 -2.53 5.71 -15.01
CA CYS A 95 -2.27 6.74 -14.00
C CYS A 95 -3.51 7.62 -13.77
N ALA A 96 -4.18 8.00 -14.86
CA ALA A 96 -5.51 8.59 -14.82
C ALA A 96 -6.40 7.90 -15.86
N VAL A 97 -7.66 7.74 -15.51
CA VAL A 97 -8.69 7.34 -16.48
C VAL A 97 -8.85 8.47 -17.50
N ASP A 98 -8.61 8.19 -18.77
CA ASP A 98 -8.75 9.14 -19.85
C ASP A 98 -10.03 8.90 -20.69
N ASN A 99 -10.34 7.64 -21.05
CA ASN A 99 -11.58 7.26 -21.72
C ASN A 99 -11.94 5.79 -21.46
N LYS A 100 -13.18 5.41 -21.79
CA LYS A 100 -13.72 4.06 -21.57
C LYS A 100 -12.97 2.99 -22.37
N GLU A 101 -12.56 3.29 -23.58
CA GLU A 101 -11.90 2.33 -24.50
C GLU A 101 -10.52 1.93 -23.96
N HIS A 102 -9.76 2.89 -23.44
CA HIS A 102 -8.47 2.62 -22.83
C HIS A 102 -8.59 1.80 -21.54
N VAL A 103 -9.60 2.10 -20.70
CA VAL A 103 -9.92 1.31 -19.50
C VAL A 103 -10.26 -0.12 -19.89
N GLU A 104 -11.13 -0.32 -20.88
CA GLU A 104 -11.53 -1.64 -21.34
C GLU A 104 -10.35 -2.44 -21.87
N LYS A 105 -9.55 -1.85 -22.77
CA LYS A 105 -8.36 -2.51 -23.33
C LYS A 105 -7.36 -2.88 -22.23
N MET A 106 -7.14 -2.00 -21.25
CA MET A 106 -6.23 -2.27 -20.13
C MET A 106 -6.75 -3.45 -19.27
N MET A 107 -8.01 -3.43 -18.86
CA MET A 107 -8.60 -4.48 -18.03
C MET A 107 -8.69 -5.83 -18.73
N GLN A 108 -9.00 -5.82 -20.04
CA GLN A 108 -8.97 -7.01 -20.86
C GLN A 108 -7.57 -7.64 -20.86
N THR A 109 -6.54 -6.85 -21.13
CA THR A 109 -5.14 -7.34 -21.12
C THR A 109 -4.75 -7.87 -19.75
N LEU A 110 -5.10 -7.19 -18.66
CA LEU A 110 -4.82 -7.68 -17.31
C LEU A 110 -5.44 -9.06 -17.06
N ASN A 111 -6.69 -9.26 -17.48
CA ASN A 111 -7.37 -10.55 -17.38
C ASN A 111 -6.68 -11.64 -18.23
N GLU A 112 -6.22 -11.33 -19.45
CA GLU A 112 -5.47 -12.26 -20.31
C GLU A 112 -4.18 -12.77 -19.65
N PHE A 113 -3.54 -11.93 -18.81
CA PHE A 113 -2.35 -12.30 -18.04
C PHE A 113 -2.65 -12.74 -16.59
N GLY A 114 -3.91 -12.95 -16.23
CA GLY A 114 -4.32 -13.45 -14.91
C GLY A 114 -4.10 -12.45 -13.78
N LEU A 115 -4.03 -11.15 -14.08
CA LEU A 115 -3.92 -10.10 -13.08
C LEU A 115 -5.31 -9.66 -12.62
N GLU A 116 -5.57 -9.78 -11.32
CA GLU A 116 -6.85 -9.46 -10.69
C GLU A 116 -6.86 -8.07 -10.01
N CYS A 117 -5.75 -7.33 -10.09
CA CYS A 117 -5.57 -6.03 -9.46
C CYS A 117 -5.08 -5.01 -10.47
N THR A 118 -5.56 -3.76 -10.34
CA THR A 118 -5.18 -2.66 -11.22
C THR A 118 -5.09 -1.34 -10.46
N ARG A 119 -4.57 -0.33 -11.15
CA ARG A 119 -4.73 1.08 -10.76
C ARG A 119 -5.52 1.82 -11.83
N MET A 120 -6.47 2.66 -11.41
CA MET A 120 -7.26 3.54 -12.30
C MET A 120 -7.54 4.84 -11.56
N GLY A 121 -6.89 5.94 -11.97
CA GLY A 121 -7.02 7.23 -11.29
C GLY A 121 -8.24 8.01 -11.77
N ALA A 122 -9.33 8.05 -11.01
CA ALA A 122 -10.49 8.89 -11.29
C ALA A 122 -10.25 10.35 -10.89
N TYR A 123 -9.57 10.57 -9.78
CA TYR A 123 -9.25 11.88 -9.21
C TYR A 123 -7.75 12.13 -9.27
N LYS A 124 -7.33 13.34 -9.66
CA LYS A 124 -5.89 13.64 -9.84
C LYS A 124 -5.52 14.98 -9.23
N PRO A 125 -4.71 14.99 -8.13
CA PRO A 125 -4.16 16.22 -7.60
C PRO A 125 -3.09 16.75 -8.55
N ARG A 126 -3.22 17.99 -9.01
CA ARG A 126 -2.26 18.61 -9.92
C ARG A 126 -1.62 19.84 -9.29
N THR A 127 -0.34 20.04 -9.59
CA THR A 127 0.38 21.27 -9.17
C THR A 127 -0.11 22.50 -9.94
N ASN A 128 -0.47 22.30 -11.21
CA ASN A 128 -1.04 23.35 -12.06
C ASN A 128 -2.57 23.20 -12.09
N PRO A 129 -3.35 24.22 -11.70
CA PRO A 129 -4.82 24.16 -11.66
C PRO A 129 -5.46 24.01 -13.04
N TYR A 130 -4.76 24.35 -14.11
CA TYR A 130 -5.24 24.19 -15.50
C TYR A 130 -4.97 22.81 -16.10
N SER A 131 -4.23 21.96 -15.41
CA SER A 131 -4.02 20.56 -15.83
C SER A 131 -5.26 19.72 -15.58
N PHE A 132 -5.40 18.62 -16.35
CA PHE A 132 -6.49 17.67 -16.18
C PHE A 132 -6.55 17.13 -14.74
N GLN A 133 -7.71 17.28 -14.08
CA GLN A 133 -7.92 16.95 -12.66
C GLN A 133 -8.53 15.54 -12.45
N GLY A 134 -8.69 14.76 -13.53
CA GLY A 134 -9.46 13.51 -13.52
C GLY A 134 -10.91 13.71 -13.94
N HIS A 135 -11.58 12.64 -14.32
CA HIS A 135 -13.02 12.65 -14.62
C HIS A 135 -13.91 12.59 -13.37
N GLY A 136 -13.30 12.33 -12.20
CA GLY A 136 -14.01 12.22 -10.93
C GLY A 136 -15.08 11.12 -10.98
N LYS A 137 -16.20 11.36 -10.30
CA LYS A 137 -17.32 10.41 -10.24
C LYS A 137 -17.90 10.01 -11.60
N ASN A 138 -17.71 10.82 -12.64
CA ASN A 138 -18.30 10.56 -13.95
C ASN A 138 -17.71 9.29 -14.64
N CYS A 139 -16.47 8.90 -14.28
CA CYS A 139 -15.87 7.69 -14.85
C CYS A 139 -16.10 6.44 -13.99
N LEU A 140 -16.51 6.57 -12.73
CA LEU A 140 -16.64 5.44 -11.82
C LEU A 140 -17.57 4.34 -12.34
N PRO A 141 -18.78 4.64 -12.89
CA PRO A 141 -19.70 3.60 -13.33
C PRO A 141 -19.07 2.64 -14.35
N TYR A 142 -18.52 3.17 -15.45
CA TYR A 142 -17.94 2.30 -16.46
C TYR A 142 -16.62 1.65 -16.02
N VAL A 143 -15.85 2.28 -15.12
CA VAL A 143 -14.64 1.68 -14.55
C VAL A 143 -15.02 0.46 -13.71
N PHE A 144 -16.05 0.55 -12.86
CA PHE A 144 -16.47 -0.57 -12.02
C PHE A 144 -17.17 -1.68 -12.80
N GLU A 145 -18.04 -1.32 -13.78
CA GLU A 145 -18.66 -2.29 -14.67
C GLU A 145 -17.63 -3.10 -15.47
N LEU A 146 -16.61 -2.41 -16.04
CA LEU A 146 -15.53 -3.06 -16.77
C LEU A 146 -14.66 -3.93 -15.86
N ALA A 147 -14.40 -3.48 -14.64
CA ALA A 147 -13.68 -4.28 -13.64
C ALA A 147 -14.42 -5.60 -13.36
N GLY A 148 -15.74 -5.55 -13.15
CA GLY A 148 -16.55 -6.75 -12.99
C GLY A 148 -16.55 -7.65 -14.23
N LYS A 149 -16.68 -7.04 -15.43
CA LYS A 149 -16.65 -7.77 -16.70
C LYS A 149 -15.36 -8.56 -16.90
N TYR A 150 -14.22 -8.00 -16.52
CA TYR A 150 -12.90 -8.60 -16.71
C TYR A 150 -12.30 -9.25 -15.45
N GLY A 151 -13.09 -9.43 -14.39
CA GLY A 151 -12.67 -10.14 -13.18
C GLY A 151 -11.61 -9.40 -12.34
N ILE A 152 -11.54 -8.08 -12.47
CA ILE A 152 -10.66 -7.25 -11.63
C ILE A 152 -11.26 -7.14 -10.23
N LYS A 153 -10.57 -7.68 -9.25
CA LYS A 153 -11.01 -7.72 -7.85
C LYS A 153 -10.75 -6.43 -7.09
N ILE A 154 -9.63 -5.73 -7.41
CA ILE A 154 -9.24 -4.53 -6.66
C ILE A 154 -8.70 -3.47 -7.60
N ILE A 155 -9.19 -2.24 -7.45
CA ILE A 155 -8.71 -1.05 -8.12
C ILE A 155 -8.05 -0.11 -7.10
N ALA A 156 -6.74 0.15 -7.22
CA ALA A 156 -6.10 1.23 -6.49
C ALA A 156 -6.50 2.58 -7.12
N MET A 157 -7.22 3.41 -6.37
CA MET A 157 -7.78 4.66 -6.83
C MET A 157 -7.39 5.81 -5.90
N GLU A 158 -6.72 6.83 -6.45
CA GLU A 158 -6.33 8.01 -5.68
C GLU A 158 -7.55 8.83 -5.28
N ILE A 159 -7.60 9.25 -4.01
CA ILE A 159 -8.58 10.19 -3.50
C ILE A 159 -7.87 11.44 -2.96
N THR A 160 -8.51 12.58 -3.05
CA THR A 160 -7.97 13.89 -2.66
C THR A 160 -8.85 14.64 -1.67
N HIS A 161 -10.07 14.13 -1.46
CA HIS A 161 -11.08 14.69 -0.56
C HIS A 161 -11.90 13.55 0.06
N GLU A 162 -12.41 13.75 1.26
CA GLU A 162 -13.23 12.75 1.98
C GLU A 162 -14.51 12.36 1.23
N ASN A 163 -15.16 13.31 0.56
CA ASN A 163 -16.38 13.06 -0.23
C ASN A 163 -16.17 12.03 -1.35
N HIS A 164 -14.93 11.81 -1.82
CA HIS A 164 -14.67 10.78 -2.82
C HIS A 164 -14.95 9.37 -2.30
N ILE A 165 -14.92 9.16 -0.97
CA ILE A 165 -15.29 7.89 -0.35
C ILE A 165 -16.79 7.64 -0.57
N ASP A 166 -17.62 8.66 -0.35
CA ASP A 166 -19.06 8.57 -0.56
C ASP A 166 -19.41 8.38 -2.04
N GLU A 167 -18.74 9.12 -2.94
CA GLU A 167 -18.91 8.97 -4.39
C GLU A 167 -18.56 7.55 -4.87
N ILE A 168 -17.50 6.95 -4.33
CA ILE A 168 -17.09 5.56 -4.60
C ILE A 168 -18.14 4.59 -4.05
N ASN A 169 -18.58 4.77 -2.80
CA ASN A 169 -19.60 3.94 -2.18
C ASN A 169 -20.90 3.93 -2.97
N GLU A 170 -21.43 5.12 -3.28
CA GLU A 170 -22.66 5.28 -4.04
C GLU A 170 -22.57 4.59 -5.41
N CYS A 171 -21.45 4.76 -6.11
CA CYS A 171 -21.27 4.16 -7.41
C CYS A 171 -21.11 2.62 -7.33
N LEU A 172 -20.39 2.09 -6.34
CA LEU A 172 -20.28 0.64 -6.13
C LEU A 172 -21.64 0.02 -5.82
N GLU A 173 -22.47 0.67 -4.98
CA GLU A 173 -23.84 0.21 -4.71
C GLU A 173 -24.70 0.19 -5.99
N GLN A 174 -24.64 1.26 -6.79
CA GLN A 174 -25.39 1.37 -8.05
C GLN A 174 -24.98 0.33 -9.08
N THR A 175 -23.71 -0.05 -9.12
CA THR A 175 -23.16 -1.06 -10.06
C THR A 175 -23.20 -2.49 -9.52
N GLY A 176 -23.72 -2.71 -8.30
CA GLY A 176 -23.82 -4.04 -7.69
C GLY A 176 -22.52 -4.58 -7.11
N LYS A 177 -21.57 -3.71 -6.77
CA LYS A 177 -20.27 -4.05 -6.15
C LYS A 177 -19.44 -5.07 -6.93
N PRO A 178 -19.19 -4.85 -8.23
CA PRO A 178 -18.53 -5.84 -9.08
C PRO A 178 -17.01 -5.95 -8.81
N THR A 179 -16.45 -5.02 -8.05
CA THR A 179 -15.02 -4.92 -7.70
C THR A 179 -14.85 -4.26 -6.33
N GLY A 180 -13.64 -4.32 -5.77
CA GLY A 180 -13.24 -3.56 -4.59
C GLY A 180 -12.36 -2.36 -4.94
N VAL A 181 -12.25 -1.42 -4.03
CA VAL A 181 -11.37 -0.24 -4.16
C VAL A 181 -10.34 -0.24 -3.03
N MET A 182 -9.07 0.00 -3.39
CA MET A 182 -8.01 0.35 -2.44
C MET A 182 -7.79 1.85 -2.53
N LEU A 183 -8.11 2.58 -1.46
CA LEU A 183 -7.98 4.04 -1.43
C LEU A 183 -6.51 4.43 -1.46
N GLN A 184 -6.08 5.15 -2.50
CA GLN A 184 -4.71 5.63 -2.60
C GLN A 184 -4.64 7.06 -2.07
N VAL A 185 -3.78 7.28 -1.06
CA VAL A 185 -3.39 8.62 -0.62
C VAL A 185 -2.11 9.02 -1.36
N GLY A 186 -2.25 10.00 -2.23
CA GLY A 186 -1.13 10.51 -3.03
C GLY A 186 -0.09 11.25 -2.20
N THR A 187 1.12 11.33 -2.72
CA THR A 187 2.30 11.94 -2.09
C THR A 187 2.06 13.38 -1.59
N ARG A 188 1.20 14.16 -2.27
CA ARG A 188 0.86 15.54 -1.87
C ARG A 188 -0.04 15.60 -0.65
N ASN A 189 -0.80 14.53 -0.38
CA ASN A 189 -1.80 14.46 0.68
C ASN A 189 -1.34 13.69 1.92
N ILE A 190 -0.11 13.18 1.95
CA ILE A 190 0.40 12.43 3.12
C ILE A 190 0.44 13.27 4.40
N GLN A 191 0.54 14.59 4.30
CA GLN A 191 0.51 15.54 5.42
C GLN A 191 -0.85 16.21 5.59
N ASN A 192 -1.87 15.81 4.85
CA ASN A 192 -3.24 16.23 5.07
C ASN A 192 -3.87 15.35 6.15
N PHE A 193 -3.55 15.67 7.42
CA PHE A 193 -3.91 14.82 8.55
C PHE A 193 -5.43 14.69 8.72
N GLU A 194 -6.22 15.70 8.37
CA GLU A 194 -7.69 15.61 8.43
C GLU A 194 -8.22 14.61 7.38
N LEU A 195 -7.65 14.61 6.16
CA LEU A 195 -7.98 13.59 5.17
C LEU A 195 -7.57 12.19 5.64
N LEU A 196 -6.39 12.05 6.26
CA LEU A 196 -5.93 10.76 6.80
C LEU A 196 -6.87 10.25 7.89
N LYS A 197 -7.32 11.11 8.80
CA LYS A 197 -8.31 10.75 9.83
C LYS A 197 -9.65 10.34 9.21
N ALA A 198 -10.15 11.10 8.24
CA ALA A 198 -11.40 10.77 7.55
C ALA A 198 -11.32 9.39 6.87
N ILE A 199 -10.21 9.10 6.18
CA ILE A 199 -9.97 7.78 5.57
C ILE A 199 -9.83 6.70 6.65
N GLY A 200 -9.18 7.01 7.78
CA GLY A 200 -8.98 6.07 8.89
C GLY A 200 -10.26 5.64 9.59
N ARG A 201 -11.31 6.50 9.61
CA ARG A 201 -12.61 6.20 10.24
C ARG A 201 -13.43 5.14 9.50
N GLN A 202 -13.12 4.88 8.24
CA GLN A 202 -13.74 3.78 7.49
C GLN A 202 -12.81 2.55 7.49
N SER A 203 -13.39 1.35 7.54
CA SER A 203 -12.67 0.07 7.52
C SER A 203 -12.99 -0.79 6.30
N ASP A 204 -13.86 -0.32 5.42
CA ASP A 204 -14.35 -1.07 4.26
C ASP A 204 -13.30 -1.19 3.16
N TYR A 205 -12.41 -0.20 3.06
CA TYR A 205 -11.37 -0.11 2.06
C TYR A 205 -9.97 -0.12 2.67
N PRO A 206 -9.03 -0.97 2.18
CA PRO A 206 -7.62 -0.84 2.53
C PRO A 206 -7.04 0.43 1.92
N VAL A 207 -5.90 0.86 2.45
CA VAL A 207 -5.26 2.12 2.06
C VAL A 207 -3.86 1.87 1.50
N LEU A 208 -3.58 2.44 0.33
CA LEU A 208 -2.24 2.57 -0.24
C LEU A 208 -1.72 3.98 0.05
N LEU A 209 -0.83 4.12 1.03
CA LEU A 209 -0.26 5.39 1.44
C LEU A 209 1.08 5.65 0.76
N LYS A 210 1.15 6.62 -0.15
CA LYS A 210 2.39 7.01 -0.82
C LYS A 210 3.25 7.93 0.04
N ARG A 211 4.54 7.61 0.14
CA ARG A 211 5.55 8.45 0.79
C ARG A 211 5.52 9.89 0.28
N GLY A 212 5.75 10.83 1.18
CA GLY A 212 5.83 12.26 0.85
C GLY A 212 7.12 12.64 0.10
N PHE A 213 7.08 13.77 -0.61
CA PHE A 213 8.18 14.19 -1.49
C PHE A 213 9.49 14.48 -0.75
N GLY A 214 9.46 15.16 0.37
CA GLY A 214 10.66 15.66 1.06
C GLY A 214 10.62 15.44 2.57
N ILE A 215 9.71 14.61 3.06
CA ILE A 215 9.58 14.28 4.48
C ILE A 215 10.42 13.05 4.85
N THR A 216 10.80 12.96 6.10
CA THR A 216 11.57 11.83 6.62
C THR A 216 10.76 10.53 6.59
N MET A 217 11.43 9.39 6.74
CA MET A 217 10.77 8.11 6.90
C MET A 217 9.87 8.09 8.14
N SER A 218 10.36 8.61 9.26
CA SER A 218 9.60 8.66 10.51
C SER A 218 8.31 9.47 10.36
N GLU A 219 8.35 10.66 9.74
CA GLU A 219 7.15 11.46 9.44
C GLU A 219 6.16 10.70 8.55
N SER A 220 6.67 9.98 7.54
CA SER A 220 5.84 9.19 6.64
C SER A 220 5.17 8.01 7.34
N LEU A 221 5.87 7.34 8.26
CA LEU A 221 5.32 6.24 9.05
C LEU A 221 4.32 6.75 10.10
N ASN A 222 4.56 7.92 10.69
CA ASN A 222 3.58 8.58 11.56
C ASN A 222 2.31 8.99 10.80
N ALA A 223 2.42 9.38 9.53
CA ALA A 223 1.24 9.62 8.68
C ALA A 223 0.40 8.35 8.47
N ALA A 224 1.06 7.18 8.31
CA ALA A 224 0.35 5.90 8.29
C ALA A 224 -0.35 5.60 9.64
N GLU A 225 0.28 5.98 10.75
CA GLU A 225 -0.29 5.80 12.08
C GLU A 225 -1.57 6.62 12.30
N TYR A 226 -1.75 7.78 11.63
CA TYR A 226 -3.03 8.52 11.67
C TYR A 226 -4.19 7.69 11.13
N LEU A 227 -3.98 6.92 10.06
CA LEU A 227 -5.00 6.01 9.52
C LEU A 227 -5.36 4.93 10.54
N ALA A 228 -4.35 4.31 11.12
CA ALA A 228 -4.52 3.22 12.06
C ALA A 228 -5.13 3.70 13.39
N SER A 229 -4.76 4.90 13.85
CA SER A 229 -5.28 5.49 15.10
C SER A 229 -6.78 5.80 15.05
N GLU A 230 -7.33 6.01 13.86
CA GLU A 230 -8.77 6.20 13.65
C GLU A 230 -9.52 4.86 13.41
N GLY A 231 -8.81 3.74 13.25
CA GLY A 231 -9.41 2.40 13.14
C GLY A 231 -9.00 1.57 11.93
N ASN A 232 -8.41 2.16 10.89
CA ASN A 232 -8.03 1.45 9.67
C ASN A 232 -6.53 1.14 9.65
N ALA A 233 -6.18 -0.06 10.12
CA ALA A 233 -4.79 -0.57 10.08
C ALA A 233 -4.47 -1.37 8.79
N ASN A 234 -5.40 -1.50 7.84
CA ASN A 234 -5.19 -2.17 6.56
C ASN A 234 -4.43 -1.26 5.58
N VAL A 235 -3.18 -0.97 5.90
CA VAL A 235 -2.35 0.00 5.19
C VAL A 235 -1.20 -0.70 4.48
N ILE A 236 -0.99 -0.36 3.20
CA ILE A 236 0.20 -0.68 2.40
C ILE A 236 1.00 0.61 2.25
N PHE A 237 2.28 0.58 2.63
CA PHE A 237 3.16 1.74 2.50
C PHE A 237 3.88 1.74 1.15
N CYS A 238 3.77 2.85 0.38
CA CYS A 238 4.31 2.92 -0.97
C CYS A 238 5.50 3.88 -1.08
N LEU A 239 6.67 3.33 -1.38
CA LEU A 239 7.86 4.05 -1.79
C LEU A 239 7.72 4.46 -3.26
N ARG A 240 8.05 5.71 -3.60
CA ARG A 240 7.85 6.26 -4.95
C ARG A 240 8.90 7.30 -5.37
N GLY A 241 10.01 7.31 -4.66
CA GLY A 241 11.07 8.28 -4.82
C GLY A 241 10.85 9.59 -4.05
N MET A 242 11.95 10.25 -3.75
CA MET A 242 12.00 11.52 -3.03
C MET A 242 12.39 12.66 -3.97
N LYS A 243 11.72 13.80 -3.84
CA LYS A 243 12.08 15.02 -4.60
C LYS A 243 13.30 15.67 -3.97
N THR A 244 14.43 15.62 -4.66
CA THR A 244 15.69 16.24 -4.24
C THR A 244 16.41 16.84 -5.44
N SER A 245 17.39 17.72 -5.19
CA SER A 245 18.28 18.26 -6.23
C SER A 245 19.20 17.19 -6.84
N PHE A 246 19.34 16.03 -6.21
CA PHE A 246 20.15 14.91 -6.69
C PHE A 246 19.35 13.88 -7.51
N ALA A 247 18.07 14.12 -7.73
CA ALA A 247 17.21 13.20 -8.47
C ALA A 247 17.50 13.15 -9.99
N PRO A 248 17.77 14.28 -10.68
CA PRO A 248 18.00 14.25 -12.12
C PRO A 248 19.13 13.27 -12.53
N PRO A 249 18.98 12.54 -13.65
CA PRO A 249 17.93 12.70 -14.68
C PRO A 249 16.55 12.08 -14.34
N HIS A 250 16.43 11.27 -13.29
CA HIS A 250 15.14 10.76 -12.89
C HIS A 250 14.25 11.87 -12.31
N ARG A 251 12.93 11.64 -12.34
CA ARG A 251 11.93 12.56 -11.78
C ARG A 251 12.10 12.73 -10.27
N ASN A 252 12.44 11.64 -9.57
CA ASN A 252 12.69 11.60 -8.15
C ASN A 252 13.88 10.68 -7.85
N MET A 253 14.56 10.91 -6.75
CA MET A 253 15.60 10.01 -6.26
C MET A 253 14.94 8.70 -5.79
N VAL A 254 15.33 7.59 -6.40
CA VAL A 254 14.81 6.25 -6.09
C VAL A 254 15.13 5.90 -4.63
N ASP A 255 14.11 5.51 -3.87
CA ASP A 255 14.22 5.24 -2.43
C ASP A 255 13.93 3.78 -2.05
N PHE A 256 14.05 2.86 -2.99
CA PHE A 256 13.67 1.45 -2.79
C PHE A 256 14.63 0.66 -1.91
N SER A 257 15.80 1.19 -1.60
CA SER A 257 16.65 0.69 -0.50
C SER A 257 15.96 0.76 0.87
N HIS A 258 14.89 1.56 0.99
CA HIS A 258 14.07 1.63 2.20
C HIS A 258 13.02 0.52 2.33
N VAL A 259 12.81 -0.34 1.32
CA VAL A 259 11.90 -1.50 1.43
C VAL A 259 12.20 -2.34 2.68
N PRO A 260 13.43 -2.86 2.89
CA PRO A 260 13.73 -3.63 4.10
C PRO A 260 13.68 -2.79 5.38
N VAL A 261 13.88 -1.48 5.31
CA VAL A 261 13.79 -0.57 6.46
C VAL A 261 12.33 -0.48 6.95
N VAL A 262 11.39 -0.23 6.04
CA VAL A 262 9.96 -0.17 6.38
C VAL A 262 9.49 -1.52 6.94
N LYS A 263 9.88 -2.65 6.31
CA LYS A 263 9.54 -4.00 6.80
C LYS A 263 10.10 -4.30 8.19
N ARG A 264 11.28 -3.76 8.52
CA ARG A 264 11.88 -3.92 9.85
C ARG A 264 11.20 -3.06 10.91
N LEU A 265 10.78 -1.84 10.54
CA LEU A 265 10.19 -0.89 11.48
C LEU A 265 8.69 -1.12 11.68
N THR A 266 8.00 -1.68 10.68
CA THR A 266 6.54 -1.81 10.68
C THR A 266 6.08 -3.19 10.26
N ARG A 267 4.78 -3.43 10.43
CA ARG A 267 4.08 -4.64 9.97
C ARG A 267 3.45 -4.47 8.59
N MET A 268 3.49 -3.26 8.03
CA MET A 268 2.87 -2.95 6.75
C MET A 268 3.53 -3.70 5.59
N PRO A 269 2.77 -4.23 4.64
CA PRO A 269 3.29 -4.57 3.33
C PRO A 269 3.88 -3.33 2.64
N VAL A 270 4.91 -3.53 1.82
CA VAL A 270 5.60 -2.42 1.14
C VAL A 270 5.36 -2.49 -0.35
N CYS A 271 4.77 -1.43 -0.88
CA CYS A 271 4.63 -1.17 -2.31
C CYS A 271 5.79 -0.33 -2.84
N ILE A 272 6.13 -0.52 -4.11
CA ILE A 272 6.99 0.39 -4.88
C ILE A 272 6.24 0.96 -6.08
N ASP A 273 6.54 2.21 -6.42
CA ASP A 273 6.00 2.90 -7.58
C ASP A 273 7.18 3.39 -8.46
N PRO A 274 7.68 2.53 -9.35
CA PRO A 274 8.85 2.83 -10.18
C PRO A 274 8.55 3.92 -11.22
N SER A 275 7.34 3.94 -11.81
CA SER A 275 6.96 4.93 -12.81
C SER A 275 7.10 6.36 -12.29
N HIS A 276 6.64 6.63 -11.08
CA HIS A 276 6.76 7.96 -10.47
C HIS A 276 8.14 8.23 -9.87
N SER A 277 8.98 7.23 -9.70
CA SER A 277 10.39 7.42 -9.33
C SER A 277 11.20 7.86 -10.53
N VAL A 278 11.12 7.14 -11.65
CA VAL A 278 11.89 7.40 -12.87
C VAL A 278 11.32 8.58 -13.65
N GLY A 279 10.05 8.54 -14.04
CA GLY A 279 9.34 9.62 -14.72
C GLY A 279 9.57 9.69 -16.24
N SER A 280 10.26 8.70 -16.83
CA SER A 280 10.58 8.64 -18.26
C SER A 280 10.67 7.17 -18.73
N ARG A 281 10.84 6.99 -20.05
CA ARG A 281 11.06 5.69 -20.70
C ARG A 281 12.47 5.57 -21.29
N GLU A 282 13.44 6.16 -20.65
CA GLU A 282 14.84 6.02 -21.05
C GLU A 282 15.32 4.58 -20.85
N SER A 283 16.27 4.16 -21.69
CA SER A 283 16.85 2.81 -21.66
C SER A 283 18.38 2.85 -21.61
N THR A 284 18.93 1.83 -20.98
CA THR A 284 20.36 1.57 -21.02
C THR A 284 20.82 1.01 -22.38
N PRO A 285 22.12 0.99 -22.70
CA PRO A 285 22.63 0.47 -23.99
C PRO A 285 22.24 -0.98 -24.31
N ASN A 286 21.92 -1.79 -23.30
CA ASN A 286 21.42 -3.16 -23.47
C ASN A 286 19.91 -3.24 -23.72
N GLY A 287 19.22 -2.11 -23.83
CA GLY A 287 17.80 -2.03 -24.17
C GLY A 287 16.83 -2.17 -22.99
N ILE A 288 17.31 -2.34 -21.76
CA ILE A 288 16.44 -2.42 -20.58
C ILE A 288 16.06 -1.00 -20.17
N LEU A 289 14.76 -0.74 -20.01
CA LEU A 289 14.25 0.56 -19.55
C LEU A 289 14.63 0.82 -18.08
N ASP A 290 14.90 2.08 -17.74
CA ASP A 290 15.19 2.49 -16.36
C ASP A 290 14.11 2.07 -15.37
N VAL A 291 12.85 2.11 -15.79
CA VAL A 291 11.71 1.66 -14.94
C VAL A 291 11.80 0.17 -14.60
N PHE A 292 12.33 -0.69 -15.50
CA PHE A 292 12.56 -2.11 -15.23
C PHE A 292 13.71 -2.29 -14.22
N HIS A 293 14.84 -1.60 -14.43
CA HIS A 293 15.95 -1.63 -13.48
C HIS A 293 15.54 -1.21 -12.08
N VAL A 294 14.76 -0.11 -11.97
CA VAL A 294 14.28 0.40 -10.68
C VAL A 294 13.24 -0.54 -10.06
N THR A 295 12.38 -1.14 -10.88
CA THR A 295 11.43 -2.17 -10.40
C THR A 295 12.19 -3.37 -9.82
N ALA A 296 13.17 -3.90 -10.55
CA ALA A 296 13.99 -5.01 -10.08
C ALA A 296 14.71 -4.71 -8.76
N GLN A 297 15.24 -3.49 -8.57
CA GLN A 297 15.85 -3.06 -7.30
C GLN A 297 14.85 -3.18 -6.11
N GLY A 298 13.62 -2.70 -6.28
CA GLY A 298 12.62 -2.78 -5.23
C GLY A 298 12.14 -4.20 -4.96
N VAL A 299 11.95 -5.00 -5.99
CA VAL A 299 11.50 -6.39 -5.88
C VAL A 299 12.58 -7.25 -5.21
N ILE A 300 13.84 -7.13 -5.61
CA ILE A 300 14.96 -7.88 -4.97
C ILE A 300 15.27 -7.39 -3.54
N ALA A 301 14.83 -6.16 -3.19
CA ALA A 301 14.86 -5.66 -1.82
C ALA A 301 13.72 -6.21 -0.96
N GLY A 302 12.74 -6.89 -1.55
CA GLY A 302 11.63 -7.56 -0.87
C GLY A 302 10.32 -6.80 -0.86
N ALA A 303 10.05 -5.97 -1.87
CA ALA A 303 8.73 -5.34 -2.04
C ALA A 303 7.61 -6.38 -2.13
N ASN A 304 6.44 -6.01 -1.64
CA ASN A 304 5.23 -6.84 -1.58
C ASN A 304 4.23 -6.47 -2.68
N MET A 305 4.39 -5.30 -3.26
CA MET A 305 3.51 -4.80 -4.32
C MET A 305 4.30 -3.90 -5.26
N VAL A 306 3.96 -3.96 -6.54
CA VAL A 306 4.41 -3.01 -7.56
C VAL A 306 3.20 -2.28 -8.10
N LEU A 307 3.22 -0.95 -8.03
CA LEU A 307 2.24 -0.05 -8.62
C LEU A 307 2.87 0.63 -9.83
N VAL A 308 2.41 0.36 -11.02
CA VAL A 308 3.09 0.77 -12.25
C VAL A 308 2.12 1.33 -13.28
N ASP A 309 2.57 2.36 -14.03
CA ASP A 309 1.79 3.02 -15.06
C ASP A 309 1.93 2.27 -16.38
N PHE A 310 0.80 1.77 -16.89
CA PHE A 310 0.64 1.22 -18.25
C PHE A 310 -0.42 2.01 -19.00
N HIS A 311 -0.26 2.13 -20.30
CA HIS A 311 -1.23 2.82 -21.14
C HIS A 311 -1.29 2.20 -22.55
N PRO A 312 -2.47 2.06 -23.16
CA PRO A 312 -2.59 1.59 -24.54
C PRO A 312 -1.90 2.47 -25.59
N ASP A 313 -1.84 3.78 -25.33
CA ASP A 313 -1.15 4.77 -26.17
C ASP A 313 -0.60 5.89 -25.28
N PRO A 314 0.62 5.76 -24.73
CA PRO A 314 1.21 6.76 -23.83
C PRO A 314 1.24 8.18 -24.37
N ASN A 315 1.31 8.36 -25.70
CA ASN A 315 1.33 9.69 -26.31
C ASN A 315 -0.02 10.42 -26.21
N LYS A 316 -1.12 9.67 -26.02
CA LYS A 316 -2.48 10.20 -25.82
C LYS A 316 -2.89 10.28 -24.36
N ALA A 317 -2.06 9.78 -23.43
CA ALA A 317 -2.37 9.80 -22.01
C ALA A 317 -2.54 11.24 -21.51
N LEU A 318 -3.65 11.50 -20.82
CA LEU A 318 -3.94 12.82 -20.24
C LEU A 318 -3.03 13.17 -19.06
N VAL A 319 -2.42 12.15 -18.44
CA VAL A 319 -1.53 12.29 -17.27
C VAL A 319 -0.38 11.31 -17.38
N ASP A 320 0.84 11.80 -17.11
CA ASP A 320 2.06 11.02 -16.92
C ASP A 320 2.41 10.08 -18.10
N GLY A 321 2.02 10.43 -19.33
CA GLY A 321 2.32 9.67 -20.55
C GLY A 321 3.80 9.34 -20.75
N PRO A 322 4.76 10.28 -20.54
CA PRO A 322 6.18 10.00 -20.73
C PRO A 322 6.75 8.86 -19.89
N GLN A 323 6.11 8.49 -18.77
CA GLN A 323 6.56 7.40 -17.88
C GLN A 323 5.77 6.11 -18.05
N ALA A 324 4.60 6.15 -18.71
CA ALA A 324 3.74 5.00 -18.86
C ALA A 324 4.36 3.96 -19.81
N LEU A 325 4.35 2.71 -19.41
CA LEU A 325 4.72 1.59 -20.28
C LEU A 325 3.61 1.31 -21.29
N LEU A 326 3.97 0.81 -22.45
CA LEU A 326 3.02 0.30 -23.43
C LEU A 326 2.36 -0.97 -22.90
N ILE A 327 1.08 -1.14 -23.18
CA ILE A 327 0.33 -2.32 -22.73
C ILE A 327 0.94 -3.62 -23.29
N GLU A 328 1.54 -3.56 -24.48
CA GLU A 328 2.24 -4.65 -25.13
C GLU A 328 3.56 -5.05 -24.40
N GLU A 329 4.09 -4.19 -23.55
CA GLU A 329 5.28 -4.49 -22.72
C GLU A 329 4.93 -5.27 -21.42
N LEU A 330 3.63 -5.44 -21.12
CA LEU A 330 3.19 -6.11 -19.88
C LEU A 330 3.77 -7.55 -19.73
N PRO A 331 3.74 -8.42 -20.74
CA PRO A 331 4.32 -9.77 -20.62
C PRO A 331 5.81 -9.71 -20.26
N TYR A 332 6.58 -8.87 -20.93
CA TYR A 332 8.01 -8.68 -20.66
C TYR A 332 8.24 -8.15 -19.24
N PHE A 333 7.46 -7.17 -18.81
CA PHE A 333 7.53 -6.64 -17.46
C PHE A 333 7.27 -7.69 -16.38
N LEU A 334 6.29 -8.58 -16.60
CA LEU A 334 5.98 -9.66 -15.66
C LEU A 334 7.10 -10.72 -15.58
N GLU A 335 7.73 -11.04 -16.72
CA GLU A 335 8.87 -11.95 -16.75
C GLU A 335 10.09 -11.35 -16.01
N ASP A 336 10.41 -10.07 -16.23
CA ASP A 336 11.50 -9.38 -15.56
C ASP A 336 11.29 -9.33 -14.03
N ILE A 337 10.08 -9.01 -13.58
CA ILE A 337 9.71 -9.04 -12.16
C ILE A 337 9.88 -10.45 -11.58
N LYS A 338 9.50 -11.48 -12.31
CA LYS A 338 9.63 -12.86 -11.86
C LYS A 338 11.08 -13.21 -11.56
N ILE A 339 12.02 -12.82 -12.44
CA ILE A 339 13.46 -13.02 -12.24
C ILE A 339 13.93 -12.36 -10.93
N ALA A 340 13.55 -11.10 -10.73
CA ALA A 340 13.91 -10.35 -9.53
C ALA A 340 13.29 -10.97 -8.25
N ARG A 341 12.05 -11.47 -8.33
CA ARG A 341 11.35 -12.12 -7.21
C ARG A 341 12.00 -13.45 -6.85
N GLU A 342 12.32 -14.28 -7.81
CA GLU A 342 13.05 -15.54 -7.59
C GLU A 342 14.42 -15.29 -6.94
N ALA A 343 15.14 -14.24 -7.38
CA ALA A 343 16.40 -13.85 -6.78
C ALA A 343 16.23 -13.45 -5.31
N TYR A 344 15.17 -12.68 -4.98
CA TYR A 344 14.85 -12.33 -3.60
C TYR A 344 14.58 -13.57 -2.75
N GLU A 345 13.76 -14.50 -3.24
CA GLU A 345 13.42 -15.74 -2.51
C GLU A 345 14.64 -16.62 -2.24
N LYS A 346 15.55 -16.76 -3.23
CA LYS A 346 16.82 -17.46 -3.06
C LYS A 346 17.70 -16.79 -1.99
N ARG A 347 17.75 -15.45 -1.96
CA ARG A 347 18.47 -14.70 -0.91
C ARG A 347 17.86 -14.93 0.48
N CYS A 348 16.54 -14.97 0.61
CA CYS A 348 15.87 -15.29 1.87
C CYS A 348 16.19 -16.71 2.36
N GLN A 349 16.22 -17.70 1.46
CA GLN A 349 16.58 -19.08 1.78
C GLN A 349 18.05 -19.17 2.25
N LEU A 350 18.96 -18.47 1.56
CA LEU A 350 20.37 -18.42 1.93
C LEU A 350 20.57 -17.80 3.32
N ALA A 351 19.87 -16.69 3.60
CA ALA A 351 19.93 -16.03 4.92
C ALA A 351 19.42 -16.97 6.03
N LYS A 352 18.28 -17.63 5.84
CA LYS A 352 17.73 -18.60 6.81
C LYS A 352 18.73 -19.72 7.11
N LYS A 353 19.35 -20.28 6.07
CA LYS A 353 20.37 -21.34 6.21
C LYS A 353 21.60 -20.85 7.00
N HIS A 354 22.09 -19.64 6.72
CA HIS A 354 23.21 -19.04 7.42
C HIS A 354 22.89 -18.83 8.92
N PHE A 355 21.75 -18.27 9.27
CA PHE A 355 21.37 -18.06 10.67
C PHE A 355 21.11 -19.36 11.43
N GLN A 356 20.60 -20.40 10.79
CA GLN A 356 20.48 -21.71 11.43
C GLN A 356 21.84 -22.33 11.78
N GLN A 357 22.86 -22.13 10.93
CA GLN A 357 24.21 -22.60 11.18
C GLN A 357 24.91 -21.81 12.29
N THR A 358 24.67 -20.51 12.41
CA THR A 358 25.30 -19.65 13.44
C THR A 358 24.58 -19.70 14.79
N ALA A 359 23.29 -20.05 14.86
CA ALA A 359 22.57 -20.23 16.11
C ALA A 359 22.87 -21.57 16.81
N GLY A 360 23.60 -22.46 16.18
CA GLY A 360 24.07 -23.73 16.73
C GLY A 360 25.52 -23.69 17.25
N ILE A 361 26.13 -22.47 17.26
CA ILE A 361 27.42 -22.20 17.89
C ILE A 361 27.18 -21.37 19.16
#